data_65e108cdad976ea81e24ba63da76f405
#
_entry.id   65e108cdad976ea81e24ba63da76f405
#
_cell.length_a   1.000
_cell.length_b   1.000
_cell.length_c   1.000
_cell.angle_alpha   90.00
_cell.angle_beta   90.00
_cell.angle_gamma   90.00
#
_symmetry.space_group_name_H-M   'P 1'
#
loop_
_entity.id
_entity.type
_entity.pdbx_description
1 polymer ?
#
loop_
_entity_poly.entity_id
_entity_poly.type
_entity_poly.pdbx_seq_one_letter_code
_entity_poly.pdbx_strand_id
1 'polypeptide(L)' 'MNGIEAWQALRAGKTVYLDGKHVGLGNDTNMYVHIAGDTYVPIHLETIMTSNGFEVA' A
#
# COMPACT_ATOMS: atom_id res chain seq x y z
N MET A 1 -8.41 -3.77 6.29
CA MET A 1 -7.21 -3.99 7.14
C MET A 1 -6.46 -2.69 7.36
N ASN A 2 -5.68 -2.62 8.42
CA ASN A 2 -4.86 -1.44 8.66
C ASN A 2 -3.56 -1.47 7.84
N GLY A 3 -2.79 -0.38 7.91
CA GLY A 3 -1.58 -0.23 7.09
C GLY A 3 -0.48 -1.23 7.45
N ILE A 4 -0.37 -1.61 8.72
CA ILE A 4 0.65 -2.58 9.15
C ILE A 4 0.33 -3.96 8.59
N GLU A 5 -0.93 -4.37 8.63
CA GLU A 5 -1.36 -5.62 8.03
C GLU A 5 -1.17 -5.62 6.52
N ALA A 6 -1.47 -4.50 5.87
CA ALA A 6 -1.25 -4.35 4.43
C ALA A 6 0.23 -4.46 4.08
N TRP A 7 1.10 -3.84 4.86
CA TRP A 7 2.55 -3.92 4.66
C TRP A 7 3.06 -5.36 4.79
N GLN A 8 2.58 -6.07 5.81
CA GLN A 8 2.93 -7.48 6.01
C GLN A 8 2.45 -8.34 4.83
N ALA A 9 1.24 -8.08 4.31
CA ALA A 9 0.70 -8.79 3.16
C ALA A 9 1.56 -8.56 1.92
N LEU A 10 2.01 -7.32 1.68
CA LEU A 10 2.88 -7.01 0.57
C LEU A 10 4.22 -7.74 0.67
N ARG A 11 4.79 -7.81 1.86
CA ARG A 11 6.03 -8.55 2.07
C ARG A 11 5.86 -10.05 1.86
N ALA A 12 4.66 -10.56 2.07
CA ALA A 12 4.34 -11.97 1.81
C ALA A 12 4.02 -12.24 0.34
N GLY A 13 4.12 -11.25 -0.54
CA GLY A 13 3.86 -11.41 -1.96
C GLY A 13 2.40 -11.30 -2.35
N LYS A 14 1.55 -10.80 -1.47
CA LYS A 14 0.12 -10.63 -1.76
C LYS A 14 -0.15 -9.30 -2.45
N THR A 15 -1.27 -9.24 -3.17
CA THR A 15 -1.72 -8.01 -3.83
C THR A 15 -2.59 -7.20 -2.89
N VAL A 16 -2.28 -5.92 -2.74
CA VAL A 16 -2.98 -5.02 -1.82
C VAL A 16 -3.50 -3.81 -2.59
N TYR A 17 -4.68 -3.34 -2.23
CA TYR A 17 -5.29 -2.14 -2.78
C TYR A 17 -5.63 -1.15 -1.67
N LEU A 18 -5.55 0.14 -1.99
CA LEU A 18 -6.02 1.22 -1.11
C LEU A 18 -7.00 2.06 -1.91
N ASP A 19 -8.27 2.08 -1.49
CA ASP A 19 -9.35 2.78 -2.18
C ASP A 19 -9.41 2.42 -3.68
N GLY A 20 -9.24 1.13 -3.98
CA GLY A 20 -9.29 0.62 -5.34
C GLY A 20 -8.01 0.83 -6.15
N LYS A 21 -6.97 1.45 -5.56
CA LYS A 21 -5.70 1.67 -6.24
C LYS A 21 -4.66 0.66 -5.78
N HIS A 22 -3.87 0.16 -6.71
CA HIS A 22 -2.84 -0.82 -6.42
C HIS A 22 -1.75 -0.22 -5.53
N VAL A 23 -1.33 -1.00 -4.52
CA VAL A 23 -0.27 -0.60 -3.59
C VAL A 23 0.92 -1.53 -3.78
N GLY A 24 2.12 -0.97 -3.75
CA GLY A 24 3.35 -1.74 -3.86
C GLY A 24 4.39 -1.30 -2.86
N LEU A 25 5.43 -2.11 -2.70
CA LEU A 25 6.60 -1.75 -1.89
C LEU A 25 7.72 -1.27 -2.80
N GLY A 26 8.35 -0.16 -2.41
CA GLY A 26 9.56 0.30 -3.06
C GLY A 26 10.79 -0.41 -2.51
N ASN A 27 11.95 -0.11 -3.11
CA ASN A 27 13.24 -0.68 -2.67
C ASN A 27 13.61 -0.24 -1.25
N ASP A 28 13.02 0.86 -0.80
CA ASP A 28 13.21 1.40 0.55
C ASP A 28 12.23 0.80 1.57
N THR A 29 11.46 -0.20 1.17
CA THR A 29 10.41 -0.85 1.96
C THR A 29 9.23 0.05 2.31
N ASN A 30 9.15 1.25 1.75
CA ASN A 30 7.99 2.13 1.91
C ASN A 30 6.86 1.70 0.97
N MET A 31 5.64 2.00 1.38
CA MET A 31 4.45 1.70 0.58
C MET A 31 4.19 2.84 -0.40
N TYR A 32 3.87 2.47 -1.64
CA TYR A 32 3.54 3.41 -2.71
C TYR A 32 2.19 3.04 -3.30
N VAL A 33 1.40 4.03 -3.68
CA VAL A 33 0.11 3.82 -4.33
C VAL A 33 0.19 4.22 -5.80
N HIS A 34 -0.31 3.35 -6.67
CA HIS A 34 -0.38 3.59 -8.11
C HIS A 34 -1.49 4.61 -8.40
N ILE A 35 -1.17 5.66 -9.15
CA ILE A 35 -2.15 6.70 -9.49
C ILE A 35 -2.46 6.75 -10.97
N ALA A 36 -1.49 6.55 -11.87
CA ALA A 36 -1.74 6.55 -13.32
C ALA A 36 -0.51 6.01 -14.04
N GLY A 37 -0.71 5.24 -15.11
CA GLY A 37 0.40 4.71 -15.93
C GLY A 37 1.47 4.05 -15.08
N ASP A 38 2.69 4.56 -15.13
CA ASP A 38 3.82 4.07 -14.33
C ASP A 38 4.08 4.94 -13.11
N THR A 39 3.15 5.83 -12.77
CA THR A 39 3.35 6.78 -11.68
C THR A 39 2.85 6.20 -10.37
N TYR A 40 3.76 6.16 -9.38
CA TYR A 40 3.46 5.78 -8.01
C TYR A 40 3.84 6.93 -7.09
N VAL A 41 3.06 7.14 -6.04
CA VAL A 41 3.37 8.16 -5.02
C VAL A 41 3.51 7.48 -3.66
N PRO A 42 4.43 7.95 -2.81
CA PRO A 42 4.60 7.38 -1.48
C PRO A 42 3.36 7.63 -0.63
N ILE A 43 2.99 6.63 0.17
CA ILE A 43 1.91 6.79 1.14
C ILE A 43 2.52 7.35 2.41
N HIS A 44 1.95 8.45 2.93
CA HIS A 44 2.42 9.04 4.17
C HIS A 44 2.28 8.07 5.33
N LEU A 45 3.26 8.08 6.23
CA LEU A 45 3.23 7.23 7.42
C LEU A 45 1.94 7.42 8.22
N GLU A 46 1.48 8.64 8.34
CA GLU A 46 0.23 8.95 9.04
C GLU A 46 -0.96 8.20 8.43
N THR A 47 -1.05 8.18 7.10
CA THR A 47 -2.09 7.45 6.40
C THR A 47 -1.98 5.94 6.64
N ILE A 48 -0.76 5.40 6.63
CA ILE A 48 -0.54 3.99 6.93
C ILE A 48 -1.01 3.64 8.34
N MET A 49 -0.75 4.51 9.30
CA MET A 49 -1.09 4.28 10.70
C MET A 49 -2.58 4.43 11.00
N THR A 50 -3.29 5.27 10.24
CA THR A 50 -4.68 5.64 10.56
C THR A 50 -5.72 5.08 9.60
N SER A 51 -5.35 4.68 8.39
CA SER A 51 -6.31 4.21 7.38
C SER A 51 -6.64 2.74 7.59
N ASN A 52 -7.92 2.41 7.43
CA ASN A 52 -8.40 1.02 7.38
C ASN A 52 -8.90 0.64 5.98
N GLY A 53 -8.63 1.48 4.97
CA GLY A 53 -9.09 1.27 3.60
C GLY A 53 -8.26 0.28 2.77
N PHE A 54 -7.27 -0.36 3.37
CA PHE A 54 -6.46 -1.35 2.67
C PHE A 54 -7.20 -2.66 2.52
N GLU A 55 -7.06 -3.27 1.34
CA GLU A 55 -7.69 -4.55 1.02
C GLU A 55 -6.68 -5.49 0.34
N VAL A 56 -6.76 -6.78 0.67
CA VAL A 56 -5.96 -7.82 0.01
C VAL A 56 -6.84 -8.51 -1.02
N ALA A 57 -6.32 -8.64 -2.23
CA ALA A 57 -7.03 -9.35 -3.28
C ALA A 57 -6.95 -10.87 -3.08
#